data_253a395a8db621f1783a24279ea30d33
#
_entry.id   253a395a8db621f1783a24279ea30d33
#
_cell.length_a   1.000
_cell.length_b   1.000
_cell.length_c   1.000
_cell.angle_alpha   90.00
_cell.angle_beta   90.00
_cell.angle_gamma   90.00
#
_symmetry.space_group_name_H-M   'P 1'
#
loop_
_entity.id
_entity.type
_entity.pdbx_description
1 polymer ?
#
loop_
_entity_poly.entity_id
_entity_poly.type
_entity_poly.pdbx_seq_one_letter_code
_entity_poly.pdbx_strand_id
1 'polypeptide(L)'
;MAILTRREWLAGAAAQLVPSNRRPNILLCISDDQSYPHAGACGSPFFVTPGFDRVAREGVQFRYAFVSAPSCAPSRASLLTGQDFFRLREASMNHTVWPSGLTTYADALAAAGYHVGFTGKGWGPGNWEVSGRSATPCGPAYNRARLTPPAKYLSDIDYAANFEEFLERRPAGAPFCFWAGFSEPHRELEPGVGVRHGKRLVDVPVPRFLPGVDAVRSDIADYAFEIEYYDKHLMRMLEILEKRGELENTLIAVTSDNGMAFPRAKGNLYDFGVRVPLAIRWGSRLRGGRILDDFVRLIDLAPTFLEAAGLPSLPGTTGRSLMPVLTSGILGHVNASRDFAVFGMERHFPGSRPGGAGYPCRAIRTPDWLYIRNYAPERNPAGDRPGPVWPAGDPVGGYGDVDGSPSKTYLWSNRQKYPELYQLAFGKRPAEELYDMRQDPYSLRNLAGENKLAALRKVLAKRLDQYLISSGDPRATGHGELFDEIMKRYPVEGANRTAAR
;
A
#
# COMPACT_ATOMS: atom_id res chain seq x y z
N MET A 1 -18.40 12.90 23.11
CA MET A 1 -18.27 13.80 21.95
C MET A 1 -19.22 13.30 20.87
N ALA A 2 -20.16 14.11 20.41
CA ALA A 2 -21.07 13.73 19.34
C ALA A 2 -20.26 13.54 18.04
N ILE A 3 -20.37 12.37 17.43
CA ILE A 3 -19.75 12.08 16.13
C ILE A 3 -20.62 12.80 15.09
N LEU A 4 -20.04 13.82 14.45
CA LEU A 4 -20.68 14.52 13.35
C LEU A 4 -21.03 13.54 12.23
N THR A 5 -22.21 13.66 11.67
CA THR A 5 -22.61 12.89 10.49
C THR A 5 -21.79 13.33 9.28
N ARG A 6 -21.68 12.49 8.26
CA ARG A 6 -21.03 12.83 6.97
C ARG A 6 -21.54 14.16 6.41
N ARG A 7 -22.84 14.42 6.49
CA ARG A 7 -23.48 15.62 5.98
C ARG A 7 -23.10 16.87 6.78
N GLU A 8 -23.05 16.79 8.09
CA GLU A 8 -22.65 17.89 8.98
C GLU A 8 -21.17 18.22 8.83
N TRP A 9 -20.30 17.22 8.68
CA TRP A 9 -18.87 17.44 8.45
C TRP A 9 -18.63 18.13 7.08
N LEU A 10 -19.28 17.64 6.01
CA LEU A 10 -19.14 18.21 4.67
C LEU A 10 -19.67 19.66 4.61
N ALA A 11 -20.77 19.97 5.32
CA ALA A 11 -21.29 21.32 5.40
C ALA A 11 -20.37 22.27 6.20
N GLY A 12 -19.76 21.81 7.28
CA GLY A 12 -18.81 22.59 8.09
C GLY A 12 -17.47 22.85 7.37
N ALA A 13 -17.00 21.88 6.58
CA ALA A 13 -15.78 22.01 5.82
C ALA A 13 -15.87 23.08 4.71
N ALA A 14 -17.07 23.27 4.13
CA ALA A 14 -17.29 24.28 3.09
C ALA A 14 -17.12 25.74 3.58
N ALA A 15 -17.26 26.00 4.87
CA ALA A 15 -17.24 27.35 5.44
C ALA A 15 -15.82 27.93 5.65
N GLN A 16 -14.74 27.14 5.49
CA GLN A 16 -13.35 27.58 5.74
C GLN A 16 -12.46 27.59 4.48
N LEU A 17 -13.05 27.77 3.29
CA LEU A 17 -12.34 27.61 2.02
C LEU A 17 -11.32 28.71 1.72
N VAL A 18 -10.06 28.35 1.48
CA VAL A 18 -9.07 29.18 0.79
C VAL A 18 -9.59 29.47 -0.64
N PRO A 19 -9.40 30.67 -1.21
CA PRO A 19 -9.79 30.98 -2.58
C PRO A 19 -9.28 29.93 -3.59
N SER A 20 -10.13 29.51 -4.52
CA SER A 20 -9.85 28.39 -5.45
C SER A 20 -8.56 28.55 -6.26
N ASN A 21 -8.19 29.80 -6.63
CA ASN A 21 -6.99 30.12 -7.37
C ASN A 21 -5.66 29.90 -6.59
N ARG A 22 -5.74 29.62 -5.27
CA ARG A 22 -4.58 29.34 -4.41
C ARG A 22 -4.50 27.88 -3.94
N ARG A 23 -5.52 27.07 -4.22
CA ARG A 23 -5.53 25.66 -3.82
C ARG A 23 -4.70 24.83 -4.79
N PRO A 24 -3.89 23.86 -4.30
CA PRO A 24 -3.14 22.98 -5.18
C PRO A 24 -4.06 22.00 -5.90
N ASN A 25 -3.65 21.60 -7.09
CA ASN A 25 -4.07 20.32 -7.62
C ASN A 25 -3.42 19.18 -6.82
N ILE A 26 -4.04 18.01 -6.81
CA ILE A 26 -3.54 16.83 -6.11
C ILE A 26 -3.52 15.66 -7.09
N LEU A 27 -2.34 15.04 -7.28
CA LEU A 27 -2.14 13.82 -8.05
C LEU A 27 -1.52 12.76 -7.16
N LEU A 28 -2.27 11.69 -6.89
CA LEU A 28 -1.74 10.49 -6.26
C LEU A 28 -1.52 9.42 -7.32
N CYS A 29 -0.27 8.96 -7.48
CA CYS A 29 0.11 7.82 -8.30
C CYS A 29 0.45 6.65 -7.38
N ILE A 30 -0.28 5.55 -7.51
CA ILE A 30 -0.14 4.39 -6.63
C ILE A 30 -0.03 3.11 -7.45
N SER A 31 1.12 2.43 -7.36
CA SER A 31 1.33 1.09 -7.94
C SER A 31 0.69 0.01 -7.06
N ASP A 32 0.57 -1.19 -7.59
CA ASP A 32 -0.03 -2.35 -6.93
C ASP A 32 1.07 -3.39 -6.66
N ASP A 33 1.38 -3.66 -5.38
CA ASP A 33 2.37 -4.67 -4.97
C ASP A 33 3.86 -4.28 -5.18
N GLN A 34 4.28 -3.03 -4.92
CA GLN A 34 5.69 -2.66 -5.04
C GLN A 34 6.36 -2.41 -3.69
N SER A 35 7.36 -3.22 -3.36
CA SER A 35 8.17 -3.04 -2.16
C SER A 35 9.20 -1.91 -2.28
N TYR A 36 9.53 -1.28 -1.16
CA TYR A 36 10.81 -0.59 -1.01
C TYR A 36 11.95 -1.65 -0.94
N PRO A 37 13.09 -1.57 -1.67
CA PRO A 37 13.62 -0.38 -2.37
C PRO A 37 13.46 -0.41 -3.91
N HIS A 38 12.42 -1.01 -4.47
CA HIS A 38 12.30 -1.31 -5.90
C HIS A 38 11.98 -0.08 -6.77
N ALA A 39 12.82 0.96 -6.64
CA ALA A 39 12.88 2.14 -7.51
C ALA A 39 14.31 2.68 -7.55
N GLY A 40 14.71 3.38 -8.62
CA GLY A 40 16.06 3.90 -8.80
C GLY A 40 16.48 4.81 -7.63
N ALA A 41 15.71 5.83 -7.32
CA ALA A 41 15.97 6.75 -6.22
C ALA A 41 15.96 6.08 -4.84
N CYS A 42 15.36 4.89 -4.69
CA CYS A 42 15.38 4.10 -3.45
C CYS A 42 16.67 3.27 -3.27
N GLY A 43 17.63 3.40 -4.18
CA GLY A 43 18.94 2.74 -4.10
C GLY A 43 19.05 1.41 -4.83
N SER A 44 18.09 1.09 -5.71
CA SER A 44 18.12 -0.14 -6.51
C SER A 44 18.17 0.17 -8.02
N PRO A 45 19.36 0.34 -8.61
CA PRO A 45 19.52 0.74 -10.01
C PRO A 45 19.04 -0.32 -11.00
N PHE A 46 18.74 -1.52 -10.56
CA PHE A 46 18.13 -2.57 -11.38
C PHE A 46 16.71 -2.17 -11.85
N PHE A 47 15.98 -1.39 -11.06
CA PHE A 47 14.65 -0.86 -11.38
C PHE A 47 14.77 0.55 -11.97
N VAL A 48 14.56 0.69 -13.27
CA VAL A 48 14.70 1.96 -14.00
C VAL A 48 13.38 2.73 -13.93
N THR A 49 13.30 3.71 -13.02
CA THR A 49 12.06 4.44 -12.69
C THR A 49 12.24 5.96 -12.84
N PRO A 50 12.47 6.48 -14.08
CA PRO A 50 12.74 7.90 -14.28
C PRO A 50 11.62 8.82 -13.80
N GLY A 51 10.36 8.38 -13.81
CA GLY A 51 9.20 9.13 -13.31
C GLY A 51 9.23 9.29 -11.80
N PHE A 52 9.36 8.19 -11.06
CA PHE A 52 9.54 8.21 -9.60
C PHE A 52 10.79 9.01 -9.20
N ASP A 53 11.90 8.77 -9.89
CA ASP A 53 13.19 9.41 -9.60
C ASP A 53 13.13 10.93 -9.84
N ARG A 54 12.35 11.38 -10.85
CA ARG A 54 12.08 12.82 -11.07
C ARG A 54 11.31 13.42 -9.90
N VAL A 55 10.23 12.76 -9.44
CA VAL A 55 9.44 13.24 -8.30
C VAL A 55 10.28 13.29 -7.03
N ALA A 56 11.11 12.29 -6.78
CA ALA A 56 12.02 12.23 -5.64
C ALA A 56 13.09 13.35 -5.68
N ARG A 57 13.70 13.58 -6.85
CA ARG A 57 14.74 14.61 -7.05
C ARG A 57 14.18 16.01 -6.94
N GLU A 58 12.99 16.27 -7.49
CA GLU A 58 12.34 17.59 -7.46
C GLU A 58 11.52 17.82 -6.19
N GLY A 59 11.38 16.82 -5.33
CA GLY A 59 10.59 16.84 -4.12
C GLY A 59 11.31 16.24 -2.92
N VAL A 60 10.56 15.50 -2.13
CA VAL A 60 10.97 14.87 -0.87
C VAL A 60 10.73 13.37 -0.98
N GLN A 61 11.78 12.56 -0.75
CA GLN A 61 11.68 11.11 -0.64
C GLN A 61 11.65 10.70 0.82
N PHE A 62 10.78 9.77 1.20
CA PHE A 62 10.75 9.16 2.52
C PHE A 62 11.42 7.80 2.49
N ARG A 63 12.45 7.61 3.33
CA ARG A 63 13.14 6.31 3.45
C ARG A 63 12.29 5.29 4.19
N TYR A 64 11.43 5.74 5.11
CA TYR A 64 10.62 4.90 6.00
C TYR A 64 9.13 5.19 5.84
N ALA A 65 8.56 4.78 4.71
CA ALA A 65 7.12 4.87 4.43
C ALA A 65 6.47 3.48 4.53
N PHE A 66 5.38 3.38 5.28
CA PHE A 66 4.72 2.11 5.59
C PHE A 66 3.22 2.15 5.29
N VAL A 67 2.69 1.01 4.88
CA VAL A 67 1.25 0.81 4.76
C VAL A 67 0.63 0.46 6.11
N SER A 68 -0.69 0.65 6.28
CA SER A 68 -1.39 0.22 7.49
C SER A 68 -1.64 -1.29 7.52
N ALA A 69 -1.80 -1.90 6.33
CA ALA A 69 -1.93 -3.35 6.17
C ALA A 69 -1.29 -3.79 4.85
N PRO A 70 -0.58 -4.97 4.80
CA PRO A 70 0.12 -5.46 3.62
C PRO A 70 -0.81 -6.15 2.62
N SER A 71 -1.89 -5.48 2.22
CA SER A 71 -2.93 -6.03 1.37
C SER A 71 -3.74 -4.91 0.70
N CYS A 72 -4.14 -5.08 -0.55
CA CYS A 72 -4.67 -4.02 -1.41
C CYS A 72 -5.86 -3.25 -0.79
N ALA A 73 -7.00 -3.91 -0.55
CA ALA A 73 -8.22 -3.21 -0.12
C ALA A 73 -8.05 -2.50 1.24
N PRO A 74 -7.51 -3.14 2.31
CA PRO A 74 -7.35 -2.46 3.60
C PRO A 74 -6.30 -1.35 3.57
N SER A 75 -5.22 -1.49 2.79
CA SER A 75 -4.23 -0.42 2.61
C SER A 75 -4.83 0.78 1.89
N ARG A 76 -5.51 0.56 0.75
CA ARG A 76 -6.17 1.61 -0.02
C ARG A 76 -7.30 2.30 0.76
N ALA A 77 -8.08 1.53 1.55
CA ALA A 77 -9.10 2.09 2.43
C ALA A 77 -8.47 2.96 3.53
N SER A 78 -7.38 2.51 4.13
CA SER A 78 -6.63 3.26 5.14
C SER A 78 -6.10 4.58 4.60
N LEU A 79 -5.50 4.58 3.40
CA LEU A 79 -5.02 5.78 2.73
C LEU A 79 -6.18 6.75 2.42
N LEU A 80 -7.28 6.25 1.87
CA LEU A 80 -8.45 7.07 1.50
C LEU A 80 -9.09 7.77 2.70
N THR A 81 -9.09 7.13 3.86
CA THR A 81 -9.77 7.61 5.07
C THR A 81 -8.84 8.30 6.08
N GLY A 82 -7.53 8.12 5.93
CA GLY A 82 -6.55 8.57 6.92
C GLY A 82 -6.63 7.80 8.25
N GLN A 83 -7.18 6.59 8.24
CA GLN A 83 -7.39 5.79 9.45
C GLN A 83 -6.61 4.48 9.39
N ASP A 84 -6.20 3.99 10.56
CA ASP A 84 -5.65 2.64 10.69
C ASP A 84 -6.66 1.59 10.22
N PHE A 85 -6.17 0.56 9.53
CA PHE A 85 -7.02 -0.45 8.88
C PHE A 85 -8.02 -1.11 9.84
N PHE A 86 -7.63 -1.35 11.08
CA PHE A 86 -8.47 -2.03 12.08
C PHE A 86 -9.71 -1.20 12.52
N ARG A 87 -9.78 0.09 12.15
CA ARG A 87 -10.94 0.97 12.39
C ARG A 87 -11.99 0.88 11.28
N LEU A 88 -11.67 0.23 10.16
CA LEU A 88 -12.43 0.32 8.91
C LEU A 88 -13.47 -0.80 8.75
N ARG A 89 -13.75 -1.56 9.82
CA ARG A 89 -14.76 -2.63 9.83
C ARG A 89 -14.56 -3.59 8.65
N GLU A 90 -15.55 -3.72 7.76
CA GLU A 90 -15.46 -4.58 6.58
C GLU A 90 -14.30 -4.20 5.66
N ALA A 91 -14.01 -2.91 5.45
CA ALA A 91 -12.90 -2.46 4.61
C ALA A 91 -11.50 -2.72 5.21
N SER A 92 -11.42 -3.37 6.37
CA SER A 92 -10.17 -3.84 6.99
C SER A 92 -9.58 -5.10 6.35
N MET A 93 -10.27 -5.70 5.37
CA MET A 93 -9.91 -6.97 4.73
C MET A 93 -10.20 -6.94 3.24
N ASN A 94 -9.48 -7.77 2.47
CA ASN A 94 -9.80 -7.99 1.05
C ASN A 94 -11.12 -8.77 0.88
N HIS A 95 -11.76 -8.58 -0.27
CA HIS A 95 -12.97 -9.29 -0.69
C HIS A 95 -14.15 -9.13 0.30
N THR A 96 -14.33 -7.91 0.78
CA THR A 96 -15.44 -7.48 1.62
C THR A 96 -16.17 -6.31 0.96
N VAL A 97 -16.88 -5.51 1.75
CA VAL A 97 -17.63 -4.37 1.25
C VAL A 97 -17.08 -3.05 1.80
N TRP A 98 -17.33 -1.95 1.11
CA TRP A 98 -17.10 -0.62 1.67
C TRP A 98 -18.21 -0.30 2.68
N PRO A 99 -17.90 0.06 3.95
CA PRO A 99 -18.90 0.39 4.95
C PRO A 99 -19.69 1.66 4.58
N SER A 100 -21.01 1.64 4.81
CA SER A 100 -21.82 2.84 4.66
C SER A 100 -21.37 3.93 5.64
N GLY A 101 -21.39 5.20 5.21
CA GLY A 101 -20.99 6.35 6.02
C GLY A 101 -19.48 6.59 6.14
N LEU A 102 -18.62 5.69 5.66
CA LEU A 102 -17.19 5.91 5.67
C LEU A 102 -16.81 6.94 4.59
N THR A 103 -16.30 8.10 5.02
CA THR A 103 -15.94 9.23 4.18
C THR A 103 -14.45 9.17 3.79
N THR A 104 -14.13 9.56 2.55
CA THR A 104 -12.75 9.63 2.03
C THR A 104 -12.28 11.06 1.86
N TYR A 105 -10.95 11.27 1.73
CA TYR A 105 -10.42 12.57 1.38
C TYR A 105 -10.93 13.05 0.01
N ALA A 106 -11.16 12.11 -0.92
CA ALA A 106 -11.74 12.42 -2.23
C ALA A 106 -13.17 12.99 -2.11
N ASP A 107 -14.01 12.43 -1.23
CA ASP A 107 -15.35 12.97 -0.93
C ASP A 107 -15.28 14.40 -0.37
N ALA A 108 -14.34 14.64 0.55
CA ALA A 108 -14.16 15.94 1.18
C ALA A 108 -13.69 17.00 0.18
N LEU A 109 -12.74 16.64 -0.69
CA LEU A 109 -12.26 17.52 -1.75
C LEU A 109 -13.35 17.80 -2.79
N ALA A 110 -14.14 16.79 -3.18
CA ALA A 110 -15.28 16.99 -4.10
C ALA A 110 -16.30 17.97 -3.50
N ALA A 111 -16.65 17.82 -2.22
CA ALA A 111 -17.53 18.74 -1.52
C ALA A 111 -16.97 20.18 -1.42
N ALA A 112 -15.64 20.31 -1.44
CA ALA A 112 -14.95 21.60 -1.47
C ALA A 112 -14.75 22.18 -2.86
N GLY A 113 -15.36 21.59 -3.91
CA GLY A 113 -15.31 22.08 -5.28
C GLY A 113 -14.11 21.63 -6.11
N TYR A 114 -13.39 20.59 -5.68
CA TYR A 114 -12.40 19.93 -6.52
C TYR A 114 -13.08 19.09 -7.60
N HIS A 115 -12.52 19.10 -8.81
CA HIS A 115 -12.80 18.07 -9.80
C HIS A 115 -12.08 16.78 -9.40
N VAL A 116 -12.85 15.72 -9.10
CA VAL A 116 -12.30 14.46 -8.55
C VAL A 116 -12.50 13.33 -9.55
N GLY A 117 -11.50 12.47 -9.71
CA GLY A 117 -11.59 11.29 -10.53
C GLY A 117 -10.44 10.31 -10.31
N PHE A 118 -10.54 9.13 -10.94
CA PHE A 118 -9.47 8.14 -10.91
C PHE A 118 -9.35 7.39 -12.23
N THR A 119 -8.18 6.78 -12.46
CA THR A 119 -7.97 5.77 -13.52
C THR A 119 -7.35 4.51 -12.96
N GLY A 120 -7.61 3.38 -13.63
CA GLY A 120 -7.07 2.06 -13.25
C GLY A 120 -7.71 1.48 -12.00
N LYS A 121 -6.90 1.02 -11.06
CA LYS A 121 -7.32 0.39 -9.82
C LYS A 121 -7.61 1.42 -8.72
N GLY A 122 -8.87 1.54 -8.35
CA GLY A 122 -9.31 2.32 -7.19
C GLY A 122 -9.20 1.54 -5.88
N TRP A 123 -10.25 1.61 -5.03
CA TRP A 123 -10.38 0.72 -3.88
C TRP A 123 -10.87 -0.66 -4.30
N GLY A 124 -10.16 -1.68 -3.87
CA GLY A 124 -10.46 -3.09 -4.13
C GLY A 124 -9.28 -4.01 -3.77
N PRO A 125 -9.49 -5.35 -3.83
CA PRO A 125 -10.73 -6.06 -4.20
C PRO A 125 -11.81 -5.98 -3.13
N GLY A 126 -13.03 -5.68 -3.56
CA GLY A 126 -14.20 -5.56 -2.71
C GLY A 126 -15.39 -4.96 -3.45
N ASN A 127 -16.55 -4.89 -2.78
CA ASN A 127 -17.76 -4.31 -3.33
C ASN A 127 -18.11 -2.99 -2.60
N TRP A 128 -17.98 -1.87 -3.28
CA TRP A 128 -18.32 -0.55 -2.75
C TRP A 128 -19.79 -0.15 -3.04
N GLU A 129 -20.45 -0.76 -4.01
CA GLU A 129 -21.80 -0.40 -4.46
C GLU A 129 -22.85 -0.61 -3.37
N VAL A 130 -22.69 -1.67 -2.57
CA VAL A 130 -23.59 -1.98 -1.45
C VAL A 130 -23.60 -0.90 -0.35
N SER A 131 -22.65 0.03 -0.36
CA SER A 131 -22.61 1.16 0.59
C SER A 131 -23.60 2.28 0.27
N GLY A 132 -24.28 2.20 -0.89
CA GLY A 132 -25.15 3.26 -1.39
C GLY A 132 -24.42 4.47 -1.98
N ARG A 133 -23.12 4.33 -2.29
CA ARG A 133 -22.34 5.37 -2.98
C ARG A 133 -22.72 5.44 -4.46
N SER A 134 -22.70 6.64 -5.03
CA SER A 134 -22.90 6.88 -6.46
C SER A 134 -21.62 6.72 -7.30
N ALA A 135 -20.47 6.63 -6.64
CA ALA A 135 -19.15 6.43 -7.26
C ALA A 135 -18.23 5.64 -6.31
N THR A 136 -17.13 5.12 -6.84
CA THR A 136 -16.12 4.44 -6.03
C THR A 136 -15.57 5.36 -4.93
N PRO A 137 -14.94 4.83 -3.88
CA PRO A 137 -14.30 5.64 -2.84
C PRO A 137 -13.23 6.62 -3.37
N CYS A 138 -12.71 6.40 -4.58
CA CYS A 138 -11.73 7.27 -5.25
C CYS A 138 -12.37 8.35 -6.14
N GLY A 139 -13.68 8.33 -6.34
CA GLY A 139 -14.43 9.23 -7.22
C GLY A 139 -14.86 8.56 -8.55
N PRO A 140 -15.30 9.34 -9.55
CA PRO A 140 -15.68 8.85 -10.88
C PRO A 140 -14.50 8.25 -11.65
N ALA A 141 -14.76 7.17 -12.42
CA ALA A 141 -13.76 6.46 -13.21
C ALA A 141 -13.50 7.12 -14.58
N TYR A 142 -12.23 7.19 -14.95
CA TYR A 142 -11.72 7.57 -16.26
C TYR A 142 -10.87 6.43 -16.82
N ASN A 143 -11.51 5.47 -17.49
CA ASN A 143 -10.89 4.23 -17.97
C ASN A 143 -11.25 3.94 -19.43
N ARG A 144 -11.58 4.96 -20.23
CA ARG A 144 -12.07 4.77 -21.61
C ARG A 144 -10.94 4.64 -22.62
N ALA A 145 -9.88 5.42 -22.45
CA ALA A 145 -8.71 5.34 -23.31
C ALA A 145 -7.95 4.03 -23.07
N ARG A 146 -7.70 3.30 -24.15
CA ARG A 146 -7.02 2.00 -24.14
C ARG A 146 -5.84 2.02 -25.09
N LEU A 147 -4.89 1.13 -24.83
CA LEU A 147 -3.72 0.89 -25.68
C LEU A 147 -3.45 -0.62 -25.81
N THR A 148 -2.61 -1.00 -26.76
CA THR A 148 -2.09 -2.36 -26.83
C THR A 148 -0.85 -2.45 -25.93
N PRO A 149 -0.89 -3.22 -24.83
CA PRO A 149 0.26 -3.34 -23.95
C PRO A 149 1.38 -4.14 -24.62
N PRO A 150 2.66 -3.87 -24.26
CA PRO A 150 3.81 -4.53 -24.88
C PRO A 150 4.04 -5.98 -24.40
N ALA A 151 3.26 -6.46 -23.44
CA ALA A 151 3.34 -7.81 -22.90
C ALA A 151 1.98 -8.28 -22.38
N LYS A 152 1.83 -9.60 -22.19
CA LYS A 152 0.64 -10.18 -21.58
C LYS A 152 0.53 -9.76 -20.11
N TYR A 153 -0.70 -9.75 -19.61
CA TYR A 153 -1.07 -9.43 -18.22
C TYR A 153 -0.89 -7.97 -17.80
N LEU A 154 -0.22 -7.15 -18.57
CA LEU A 154 -0.26 -5.70 -18.38
C LEU A 154 -1.68 -5.17 -18.67
N SER A 155 -2.07 -4.13 -17.95
CA SER A 155 -3.32 -3.42 -18.21
C SER A 155 -3.31 -2.79 -19.61
N ASP A 156 -4.45 -2.87 -20.30
CA ASP A 156 -4.68 -2.14 -21.55
C ASP A 156 -5.15 -0.69 -21.35
N ILE A 157 -5.30 -0.25 -20.08
CA ILE A 157 -5.69 1.12 -19.76
C ILE A 157 -4.54 2.08 -20.11
N ASP A 158 -4.78 3.06 -20.98
CA ASP A 158 -3.86 4.19 -21.12
C ASP A 158 -4.07 5.19 -19.98
N TYR A 159 -3.40 4.96 -18.86
CA TYR A 159 -3.55 5.77 -17.64
C TYR A 159 -3.29 7.27 -17.89
N ALA A 160 -2.28 7.60 -18.70
CA ALA A 160 -1.93 8.99 -18.98
C ALA A 160 -2.96 9.67 -19.89
N ALA A 161 -3.49 8.98 -20.91
CA ALA A 161 -4.54 9.53 -21.78
C ALA A 161 -5.87 9.71 -21.01
N ASN A 162 -6.20 8.80 -20.10
CA ASN A 162 -7.36 8.95 -19.23
C ASN A 162 -7.21 10.10 -18.23
N PHE A 163 -5.99 10.38 -17.75
CA PHE A 163 -5.69 11.57 -16.95
C PHE A 163 -5.85 12.86 -17.79
N GLU A 164 -5.43 12.86 -19.05
CA GLU A 164 -5.60 13.99 -19.95
C GLU A 164 -7.09 14.25 -20.22
N GLU A 165 -7.89 13.22 -20.53
CA GLU A 165 -9.36 13.30 -20.67
C GLU A 165 -10.01 13.88 -19.40
N PHE A 166 -9.57 13.46 -18.22
CA PHE A 166 -10.03 14.02 -16.94
C PHE A 166 -9.75 15.52 -16.82
N LEU A 167 -8.56 15.97 -17.19
CA LEU A 167 -8.18 17.38 -17.15
C LEU A 167 -8.97 18.23 -18.17
N GLU A 168 -9.29 17.68 -19.34
CA GLU A 168 -10.12 18.34 -20.37
C GLU A 168 -11.57 18.55 -19.90
N ARG A 169 -12.10 17.60 -19.12
CA ARG A 169 -13.46 17.68 -18.59
C ARG A 169 -13.59 18.51 -17.31
N ARG A 170 -12.47 18.99 -16.79
CA ARG A 170 -12.45 19.79 -15.57
C ARG A 170 -13.10 21.16 -15.80
N PRO A 171 -14.03 21.60 -14.92
CA PRO A 171 -14.57 22.96 -14.96
C PRO A 171 -13.45 24.00 -14.88
N ALA A 172 -13.59 25.08 -15.67
CA ALA A 172 -12.58 26.15 -15.72
C ALA A 172 -12.30 26.72 -14.32
N GLY A 173 -11.02 26.81 -13.94
CA GLY A 173 -10.56 27.35 -12.67
C GLY A 173 -10.76 26.41 -11.46
N ALA A 174 -11.39 25.25 -11.60
CA ALA A 174 -11.51 24.30 -10.51
C ALA A 174 -10.16 23.60 -10.25
N PRO A 175 -9.71 23.43 -8.99
CA PRO A 175 -8.61 22.56 -8.69
C PRO A 175 -9.02 21.10 -8.90
N PHE A 176 -8.07 20.21 -9.12
CA PHE A 176 -8.37 18.79 -9.28
C PHE A 176 -7.75 17.91 -8.18
N CYS A 177 -8.37 16.75 -7.96
CA CYS A 177 -7.81 15.62 -7.22
C CYS A 177 -7.95 14.35 -8.06
N PHE A 178 -6.84 13.76 -8.45
CA PHE A 178 -6.82 12.58 -9.29
C PHE A 178 -6.03 11.42 -8.64
N TRP A 179 -6.62 10.23 -8.68
CA TRP A 179 -6.02 8.98 -8.27
C TRP A 179 -5.62 8.18 -9.51
N ALA A 180 -4.34 8.06 -9.78
CA ALA A 180 -3.79 7.16 -10.80
C ALA A 180 -3.38 5.84 -10.13
N GLY A 181 -4.27 4.85 -10.15
CA GLY A 181 -4.04 3.53 -9.59
C GLY A 181 -3.57 2.58 -10.68
N PHE A 182 -2.26 2.36 -10.77
CA PHE A 182 -1.71 1.39 -11.70
C PHE A 182 -2.02 -0.03 -11.22
N SER A 183 -2.27 -0.95 -12.14
CA SER A 183 -2.44 -2.37 -11.84
C SER A 183 -1.10 -3.06 -11.68
N GLU A 184 -0.06 -2.51 -12.27
CA GLU A 184 1.31 -3.01 -12.24
C GLU A 184 2.01 -2.65 -10.91
N PRO A 185 2.88 -3.51 -10.43
CA PRO A 185 3.31 -4.84 -10.88
C PRO A 185 2.55 -6.01 -10.23
N HIS A 186 1.22 -5.93 -10.11
CA HIS A 186 0.39 -7.01 -9.56
C HIS A 186 0.38 -8.23 -10.50
N ARG A 187 0.53 -9.41 -9.90
CA ARG A 187 0.47 -10.67 -10.69
C ARG A 187 -0.89 -10.83 -11.41
N GLU A 188 -0.92 -11.52 -12.58
CA GLU A 188 0.11 -12.37 -13.16
C GLU A 188 1.15 -11.54 -13.94
N LEU A 189 2.39 -12.08 -14.05
CA LEU A 189 3.47 -11.54 -14.86
C LEU A 189 3.73 -12.46 -16.07
N GLU A 190 4.06 -11.91 -17.24
CA GLU A 190 4.44 -12.72 -18.39
C GLU A 190 5.84 -13.32 -18.20
N PRO A 191 5.96 -14.68 -18.14
CA PRO A 191 7.27 -15.31 -17.87
C PRO A 191 8.35 -14.94 -18.89
N GLY A 192 9.51 -14.46 -18.40
CA GLY A 192 10.67 -14.10 -19.20
C GLY A 192 10.57 -12.76 -19.90
N VAL A 193 9.54 -11.96 -19.67
CA VAL A 193 9.36 -10.64 -20.31
C VAL A 193 10.50 -9.69 -19.95
N GLY A 194 10.95 -9.67 -18.69
CA GLY A 194 12.05 -8.83 -18.24
C GLY A 194 13.34 -9.13 -18.99
N VAL A 195 13.68 -10.41 -19.18
CA VAL A 195 14.86 -10.83 -19.93
C VAL A 195 14.76 -10.45 -21.40
N ARG A 196 13.59 -10.65 -22.03
CA ARG A 196 13.35 -10.24 -23.44
C ARG A 196 13.50 -8.72 -23.63
N HIS A 197 13.29 -7.93 -22.59
CA HIS A 197 13.45 -6.48 -22.61
C HIS A 197 14.78 -6.01 -21.99
N GLY A 198 15.79 -6.89 -21.97
CA GLY A 198 17.18 -6.53 -21.69
C GLY A 198 17.63 -6.66 -20.23
N LYS A 199 16.79 -7.16 -19.32
CA LYS A 199 17.20 -7.45 -17.94
C LYS A 199 18.15 -8.65 -17.90
N ARG A 200 19.29 -8.49 -17.24
CA ARG A 200 20.26 -9.58 -17.06
C ARG A 200 20.02 -10.27 -15.73
N LEU A 201 19.87 -11.59 -15.74
CA LEU A 201 19.59 -12.37 -14.53
C LEU A 201 20.68 -12.22 -13.45
N VAL A 202 21.94 -12.02 -13.87
CA VAL A 202 23.08 -11.87 -12.95
C VAL A 202 22.97 -10.58 -12.11
N ASP A 203 22.29 -9.55 -12.60
CA ASP A 203 22.16 -8.24 -11.94
C ASP A 203 20.93 -8.16 -11.01
N VAL A 204 20.07 -9.20 -10.99
CA VAL A 204 18.86 -9.22 -10.21
C VAL A 204 19.14 -9.22 -8.71
N PRO A 205 18.66 -8.23 -7.93
CA PRO A 205 18.85 -8.16 -6.49
C PRO A 205 17.87 -9.10 -5.77
N VAL A 206 18.21 -10.39 -5.65
CA VAL A 206 17.36 -11.38 -4.97
C VAL A 206 17.39 -11.16 -3.47
N PRO A 207 16.23 -10.93 -2.82
CA PRO A 207 16.16 -10.85 -1.36
C PRO A 207 16.62 -12.15 -0.68
N ARG A 208 17.31 -12.05 0.46
CA ARG A 208 17.91 -13.20 1.13
C ARG A 208 16.92 -14.25 1.65
N PHE A 209 15.64 -13.93 1.71
CA PHE A 209 14.57 -14.89 2.05
C PHE A 209 14.05 -15.68 0.82
N LEU A 210 14.62 -15.47 -0.36
CA LEU A 210 14.35 -16.24 -1.57
C LEU A 210 15.64 -16.93 -2.07
N PRO A 211 15.54 -18.09 -2.76
CA PRO A 211 16.72 -18.76 -3.32
C PRO A 211 17.26 -17.96 -4.52
N GLY A 212 18.58 -17.78 -4.57
CA GLY A 212 19.27 -17.03 -5.63
C GLY A 212 19.45 -17.84 -6.93
N VAL A 213 18.35 -18.33 -7.52
CA VAL A 213 18.34 -19.19 -8.72
C VAL A 213 17.64 -18.49 -9.89
N ASP A 214 17.90 -18.96 -11.12
CA ASP A 214 17.41 -18.30 -12.34
C ASP A 214 15.89 -18.20 -12.40
N ALA A 215 15.15 -19.19 -11.90
CA ALA A 215 13.68 -19.14 -11.84
C ALA A 215 13.17 -17.96 -10.99
N VAL A 216 13.82 -17.67 -9.85
CA VAL A 216 13.48 -16.55 -8.98
C VAL A 216 14.00 -15.23 -9.56
N ARG A 217 15.19 -15.25 -10.15
CA ARG A 217 15.75 -14.06 -10.84
C ARG A 217 14.88 -13.63 -12.01
N SER A 218 14.42 -14.58 -12.84
CA SER A 218 13.52 -14.29 -13.96
C SER A 218 12.19 -13.70 -13.45
N ASP A 219 11.59 -14.25 -12.42
CA ASP A 219 10.35 -13.76 -11.82
C ASP A 219 10.50 -12.30 -11.29
N ILE A 220 11.65 -11.97 -10.67
CA ILE A 220 11.96 -10.60 -10.24
C ILE A 220 12.24 -9.67 -11.43
N ALA A 221 12.85 -10.17 -12.50
CA ALA A 221 13.08 -9.39 -13.72
C ALA A 221 11.77 -9.05 -14.44
N ASP A 222 10.81 -9.98 -14.44
CA ASP A 222 9.46 -9.78 -14.99
C ASP A 222 8.68 -8.73 -14.17
N TYR A 223 8.76 -8.82 -12.85
CA TYR A 223 8.22 -7.82 -11.92
C TYR A 223 8.86 -6.42 -12.13
N ALA A 224 10.15 -6.34 -12.36
CA ALA A 224 10.83 -5.07 -12.64
C ALA A 224 10.38 -4.44 -13.97
N PHE A 225 10.10 -5.27 -14.98
CA PHE A 225 9.58 -4.79 -16.26
C PHE A 225 8.22 -4.10 -16.11
N GLU A 226 7.34 -4.64 -15.27
CA GLU A 226 6.03 -4.04 -15.00
C GLU A 226 6.13 -2.74 -14.19
N ILE A 227 7.07 -2.64 -13.25
CA ILE A 227 7.37 -1.38 -12.56
C ILE A 227 7.80 -0.30 -13.56
N GLU A 228 8.69 -0.65 -14.48
CA GLU A 228 9.17 0.27 -15.51
C GLU A 228 8.07 0.63 -16.53
N TYR A 229 7.09 -0.24 -16.72
CA TYR A 229 5.95 0.04 -17.57
C TYR A 229 5.04 1.10 -16.96
N TYR A 230 4.60 0.94 -15.72
CA TYR A 230 3.75 1.97 -15.09
C TYR A 230 4.49 3.30 -14.89
N ASP A 231 5.80 3.27 -14.65
CA ASP A 231 6.61 4.49 -14.48
C ASP A 231 6.65 5.35 -15.77
N LYS A 232 6.55 4.71 -16.96
CA LYS A 232 6.38 5.44 -18.23
C LYS A 232 5.07 6.22 -18.27
N HIS A 233 3.98 5.68 -17.74
CA HIS A 233 2.72 6.42 -17.62
C HIS A 233 2.81 7.56 -16.62
N LEU A 234 3.51 7.36 -15.49
CA LEU A 234 3.81 8.44 -14.55
C LEU A 234 4.57 9.57 -15.24
N MET A 235 5.63 9.28 -16.01
CA MET A 235 6.37 10.29 -16.76
C MET A 235 5.46 11.07 -17.73
N ARG A 236 4.62 10.39 -18.49
CA ARG A 236 3.65 11.03 -19.39
C ARG A 236 2.68 11.94 -18.63
N MET A 237 2.21 11.57 -17.44
CA MET A 237 1.34 12.42 -16.61
C MET A 237 2.08 13.68 -16.15
N LEU A 238 3.35 13.59 -15.76
CA LEU A 238 4.17 14.74 -15.41
C LEU A 238 4.35 15.69 -16.61
N GLU A 239 4.61 15.15 -17.80
CA GLU A 239 4.74 15.91 -19.05
C GLU A 239 3.43 16.61 -19.44
N ILE A 240 2.27 15.96 -19.24
CA ILE A 240 0.95 16.58 -19.46
C ILE A 240 0.77 17.80 -18.55
N LEU A 241 1.08 17.66 -17.25
CA LEU A 241 1.00 18.78 -16.30
C LEU A 241 1.98 19.91 -16.67
N GLU A 242 3.18 19.58 -17.11
CA GLU A 242 4.20 20.55 -17.52
C GLU A 242 3.75 21.34 -18.76
N LYS A 243 3.28 20.66 -19.81
CA LYS A 243 2.74 21.29 -21.02
C LYS A 243 1.54 22.20 -20.74
N ARG A 244 0.75 21.89 -19.72
CA ARG A 244 -0.40 22.70 -19.27
C ARG A 244 -0.01 23.84 -18.32
N GLY A 245 1.26 23.93 -17.91
CA GLY A 245 1.73 24.90 -16.92
C GLY A 245 1.18 24.66 -15.49
N GLU A 246 0.72 23.46 -15.21
CA GLU A 246 0.07 23.11 -13.93
C GLU A 246 0.97 22.31 -12.97
N LEU A 247 2.15 21.85 -13.43
CA LEU A 247 3.05 21.02 -12.67
C LEU A 247 3.47 21.66 -11.34
N GLU A 248 3.74 22.97 -11.34
CA GLU A 248 4.20 23.71 -10.15
C GLU A 248 3.12 23.89 -9.08
N ASN A 249 1.84 23.97 -9.47
CA ASN A 249 0.73 24.06 -8.53
C ASN A 249 0.11 22.68 -8.20
N THR A 250 0.75 21.58 -8.56
CA THR A 250 0.28 20.22 -8.28
C THR A 250 1.10 19.57 -7.17
N LEU A 251 0.44 19.17 -6.09
CA LEU A 251 0.99 18.28 -5.08
C LEU A 251 0.90 16.87 -5.63
N ILE A 252 2.07 16.25 -5.89
CA ILE A 252 2.18 14.93 -6.48
C ILE A 252 2.77 13.98 -5.42
N ALA A 253 2.07 12.89 -5.12
CA ALA A 253 2.58 11.80 -4.31
C ALA A 253 2.65 10.52 -5.15
N VAL A 254 3.80 9.83 -5.10
CA VAL A 254 4.02 8.55 -5.80
C VAL A 254 4.38 7.49 -4.76
N THR A 255 3.63 6.38 -4.74
CA THR A 255 3.79 5.30 -3.76
C THR A 255 3.27 3.97 -4.29
N SER A 256 3.22 2.94 -3.43
CA SER A 256 2.56 1.65 -3.67
C SER A 256 1.58 1.32 -2.54
N ASP A 257 0.59 0.48 -2.81
CA ASP A 257 -0.42 0.09 -1.81
C ASP A 257 0.06 -0.97 -0.82
N ASN A 258 0.99 -1.82 -1.19
CA ASN A 258 1.70 -2.77 -0.32
C ASN A 258 2.94 -3.33 -1.04
N GLY A 259 3.66 -4.22 -0.38
CA GLY A 259 4.87 -4.80 -0.94
C GLY A 259 4.64 -5.94 -1.93
N MET A 260 5.72 -6.38 -2.58
CA MET A 260 5.75 -7.31 -3.71
C MET A 260 5.03 -8.64 -3.45
N ALA A 261 4.36 -9.18 -4.47
CA ALA A 261 3.61 -10.44 -4.44
C ALA A 261 4.54 -11.67 -4.57
N PHE A 262 5.43 -11.82 -3.59
CA PHE A 262 6.41 -12.92 -3.48
C PHE A 262 6.30 -13.60 -2.12
N PRO A 263 6.77 -14.87 -1.98
CA PRO A 263 6.80 -15.53 -0.68
C PRO A 263 7.46 -14.65 0.40
N ARG A 264 6.85 -14.57 1.60
CA ARG A 264 7.29 -13.76 2.74
C ARG A 264 7.20 -12.24 2.58
N ALA A 265 6.61 -11.70 1.51
CA ALA A 265 6.41 -10.25 1.31
C ALA A 265 4.94 -9.85 1.46
N LYS A 266 4.15 -9.73 0.40
CA LYS A 266 2.72 -9.40 0.47
C LYS A 266 1.98 -10.30 1.48
N GLY A 267 1.01 -9.75 2.21
CA GLY A 267 0.31 -10.49 3.25
C GLY A 267 1.14 -10.74 4.53
N ASN A 268 2.31 -10.11 4.67
CA ASN A 268 3.20 -10.28 5.83
C ASN A 268 3.68 -8.93 6.39
N LEU A 269 4.04 -8.91 7.68
CA LEU A 269 4.43 -7.68 8.39
C LEU A 269 5.95 -7.40 8.37
N TYR A 270 6.71 -8.00 7.47
CA TYR A 270 8.13 -7.69 7.24
C TYR A 270 8.27 -6.50 6.30
N ASP A 271 9.41 -5.81 6.34
CA ASP A 271 9.65 -4.60 5.52
C ASP A 271 9.26 -4.81 4.03
N PHE A 272 9.56 -5.96 3.43
CA PHE A 272 9.18 -6.26 2.05
C PHE A 272 7.67 -6.38 1.79
N GLY A 273 6.87 -6.56 2.83
CA GLY A 273 5.40 -6.57 2.73
C GLY A 273 4.75 -5.22 3.05
N VAL A 274 5.35 -4.44 3.95
CA VAL A 274 4.73 -3.23 4.52
C VAL A 274 5.43 -1.93 4.18
N ARG A 275 6.72 -1.96 3.80
CA ARG A 275 7.48 -0.77 3.46
C ARG A 275 7.47 -0.53 1.96
N VAL A 276 7.01 0.66 1.56
CA VAL A 276 6.76 1.04 0.17
C VAL A 276 7.57 2.27 -0.23
N PRO A 277 7.89 2.47 -1.52
CA PRO A 277 8.46 3.73 -1.97
C PRO A 277 7.47 4.87 -1.74
N LEU A 278 7.97 6.04 -1.36
CA LEU A 278 7.17 7.26 -1.26
C LEU A 278 8.02 8.47 -1.61
N ALA A 279 7.57 9.22 -2.63
CA ALA A 279 8.11 10.52 -2.98
C ALA A 279 6.97 11.53 -3.13
N ILE A 280 7.18 12.77 -2.66
CA ILE A 280 6.20 13.85 -2.72
C ILE A 280 6.85 15.11 -3.29
N ARG A 281 6.26 15.69 -4.34
CA ARG A 281 6.66 16.94 -4.98
C ARG A 281 5.52 17.96 -4.92
N TRP A 282 5.85 19.21 -4.70
CA TRP A 282 4.91 20.32 -4.83
C TRP A 282 5.63 21.61 -5.24
N GLY A 283 6.06 21.66 -6.48
CA GLY A 283 6.71 22.81 -7.09
C GLY A 283 7.69 23.55 -6.18
N SER A 284 7.70 24.86 -6.26
CA SER A 284 8.54 25.70 -5.40
C SER A 284 8.12 25.76 -3.92
N ARG A 285 6.97 25.18 -3.55
CA ARG A 285 6.50 25.13 -2.16
C ARG A 285 7.27 24.13 -1.30
N LEU A 286 7.89 23.14 -1.91
CA LEU A 286 8.76 22.19 -1.22
C LEU A 286 10.18 22.29 -1.78
N ARG A 287 11.16 22.35 -0.88
CA ARG A 287 12.56 22.23 -1.29
C ARG A 287 12.81 20.81 -1.81
N GLY A 288 13.19 20.67 -3.07
CA GLY A 288 13.54 19.39 -3.69
C GLY A 288 14.86 18.79 -3.21
N GLY A 289 15.13 17.54 -3.61
CA GLY A 289 16.36 16.80 -3.34
C GLY A 289 16.55 16.38 -1.90
N ARG A 290 15.47 16.28 -1.10
CA ARG A 290 15.55 15.88 0.30
C ARG A 290 15.16 14.42 0.50
N ILE A 291 15.96 13.71 1.31
CA ILE A 291 15.62 12.38 1.82
C ILE A 291 15.34 12.51 3.30
N LEU A 292 14.16 12.09 3.74
CA LEU A 292 13.71 12.13 5.12
C LEU A 292 13.67 10.74 5.73
N ASP A 293 14.10 10.69 7.02
CA ASP A 293 14.16 9.46 7.82
C ASP A 293 13.00 9.35 8.83
N ASP A 294 12.07 10.29 8.78
CA ASP A 294 10.83 10.25 9.55
C ASP A 294 10.01 9.01 9.16
N PHE A 295 9.50 8.31 10.16
CA PHE A 295 8.57 7.22 9.95
C PHE A 295 7.19 7.77 9.58
N VAL A 296 6.75 7.46 8.38
CA VAL A 296 5.47 7.91 7.84
C VAL A 296 4.64 6.70 7.41
N ARG A 297 3.33 6.87 7.43
CA ARG A 297 2.39 5.84 6.99
C ARG A 297 1.51 6.40 5.89
N LEU A 298 1.01 5.55 4.99
CA LEU A 298 0.15 6.02 3.91
C LEU A 298 -1.14 6.68 4.41
N ILE A 299 -1.59 6.36 5.63
CA ILE A 299 -2.72 7.07 6.29
C ILE A 299 -2.43 8.55 6.54
N ASP A 300 -1.17 8.96 6.52
CA ASP A 300 -0.76 10.35 6.68
C ASP A 300 -1.06 11.20 5.43
N LEU A 301 -1.25 10.56 4.26
CA LEU A 301 -1.52 11.27 3.00
C LEU A 301 -2.89 11.96 2.99
N ALA A 302 -3.95 11.32 3.49
CA ALA A 302 -5.28 11.94 3.52
C ALA A 302 -5.30 13.27 4.30
N PRO A 303 -4.86 13.35 5.57
CA PRO A 303 -4.78 14.64 6.27
C PRO A 303 -3.80 15.62 5.61
N THR A 304 -2.74 15.14 4.94
CA THR A 304 -1.82 16.00 4.19
C THR A 304 -2.49 16.66 2.99
N PHE A 305 -3.24 15.92 2.20
CA PHE A 305 -3.97 16.45 1.05
C PHE A 305 -5.06 17.44 1.47
N LEU A 306 -5.77 17.13 2.56
CA LEU A 306 -6.79 18.02 3.10
C LEU A 306 -6.18 19.32 3.65
N GLU A 307 -5.08 19.25 4.42
CA GLU A 307 -4.37 20.43 4.92
C GLU A 307 -3.83 21.29 3.78
N ALA A 308 -3.24 20.68 2.75
CA ALA A 308 -2.79 21.40 1.54
C ALA A 308 -3.94 22.12 0.83
N ALA A 309 -5.15 21.57 0.86
CA ALA A 309 -6.36 22.17 0.33
C ALA A 309 -7.02 23.20 1.27
N GLY A 310 -6.49 23.42 2.47
CA GLY A 310 -7.07 24.29 3.50
C GLY A 310 -8.33 23.70 4.15
N LEU A 311 -8.43 22.36 4.23
CA LEU A 311 -9.57 21.65 4.79
C LEU A 311 -9.18 20.95 6.11
N PRO A 312 -10.12 20.75 7.04
CA PRO A 312 -9.88 19.98 8.24
C PRO A 312 -9.71 18.48 7.92
N SER A 313 -9.03 17.76 8.80
CA SER A 313 -8.93 16.30 8.71
C SER A 313 -10.31 15.64 8.85
N LEU A 314 -10.45 14.44 8.25
CA LEU A 314 -11.66 13.64 8.36
C LEU A 314 -11.92 13.20 9.83
N PRO A 315 -13.18 13.04 10.23
CA PRO A 315 -13.50 12.43 11.52
C PRO A 315 -12.87 11.04 11.66
N GLY A 316 -12.28 10.77 12.82
CA GLY A 316 -11.65 9.48 13.10
C GLY A 316 -10.27 9.28 12.49
N THR A 317 -9.69 10.29 11.81
CA THR A 317 -8.31 10.24 11.30
C THR A 317 -7.33 9.89 12.40
N THR A 318 -6.49 8.87 12.15
CA THR A 318 -5.36 8.48 13.02
C THR A 318 -4.02 8.83 12.38
N GLY A 319 -4.01 9.12 11.07
CA GLY A 319 -2.86 9.66 10.36
C GLY A 319 -2.54 11.09 10.79
N ARG A 320 -1.29 11.49 10.59
CA ARG A 320 -0.78 12.82 10.92
C ARG A 320 -0.28 13.50 9.65
N SER A 321 -0.73 14.70 9.37
CA SER A 321 -0.27 15.43 8.17
C SER A 321 1.24 15.47 8.07
N LEU A 322 1.75 15.33 6.86
CA LEU A 322 3.16 15.43 6.52
C LEU A 322 3.60 16.88 6.26
N MET A 323 2.68 17.83 6.20
CA MET A 323 3.01 19.23 5.89
C MET A 323 4.14 19.79 6.77
N PRO A 324 4.18 19.58 8.12
CA PRO A 324 5.27 20.08 8.95
C PRO A 324 6.66 19.53 8.58
N VAL A 325 6.76 18.26 8.14
CA VAL A 325 8.05 17.69 7.71
C VAL A 325 8.38 18.03 6.27
N LEU A 326 7.37 18.14 5.40
CA LEU A 326 7.54 18.51 4.00
C LEU A 326 8.07 19.95 3.86
N THR A 327 7.57 20.89 4.67
CA THR A 327 7.91 22.33 4.58
C THR A 327 9.11 22.73 5.43
N SER A 328 9.66 21.84 6.28
CA SER A 328 10.71 22.18 7.26
C SER A 328 12.04 22.61 6.65
N GLY A 329 12.38 22.20 5.42
CA GLY A 329 13.69 22.44 4.82
C GLY A 329 14.84 21.58 5.40
N ILE A 330 14.62 20.81 6.47
CA ILE A 330 15.59 19.96 7.16
C ILE A 330 15.79 18.64 6.40
N LEU A 331 17.00 18.07 6.47
CA LEU A 331 17.34 16.74 5.93
C LEU A 331 17.30 15.68 7.03
N GLY A 332 17.14 14.43 6.66
CA GLY A 332 17.15 13.30 7.58
C GLY A 332 15.89 13.26 8.47
N HIS A 333 16.05 13.12 9.78
CA HIS A 333 14.94 13.02 10.74
C HIS A 333 14.51 14.41 11.21
N VAL A 334 13.32 14.83 10.85
CA VAL A 334 12.76 16.17 11.09
C VAL A 334 11.96 16.24 12.38
N ASN A 335 11.12 15.24 12.63
CA ASN A 335 10.18 15.23 13.76
C ASN A 335 10.43 14.00 14.65
N ALA A 336 11.01 14.24 15.84
CA ALA A 336 11.36 13.19 16.79
C ALA A 336 10.21 12.25 17.17
N SER A 337 8.94 12.70 17.05
CA SER A 337 7.78 11.84 17.32
C SER A 337 7.40 10.90 16.16
N ARG A 338 8.10 11.02 15.03
CA ARG A 338 7.94 10.12 13.87
C ARG A 338 9.04 9.06 13.83
N ASP A 339 9.21 8.33 14.95
CA ASP A 339 10.25 7.33 15.18
C ASP A 339 9.72 5.88 15.13
N PHE A 340 8.46 5.66 14.76
CA PHE A 340 7.88 4.34 14.58
C PHE A 340 6.69 4.33 13.62
N ALA A 341 6.38 3.14 13.10
CA ALA A 341 5.13 2.83 12.41
C ALA A 341 4.45 1.61 13.05
N VAL A 342 3.11 1.62 13.06
CA VAL A 342 2.28 0.47 13.47
C VAL A 342 1.45 0.04 12.27
N PHE A 343 1.39 -1.27 12.05
CA PHE A 343 0.63 -1.90 10.99
C PHE A 343 0.18 -3.31 11.40
N GLY A 344 -0.70 -3.91 10.63
CA GLY A 344 -1.19 -5.25 10.95
C GLY A 344 -2.05 -5.84 9.85
N MET A 345 -2.67 -6.96 10.13
CA MET A 345 -3.58 -7.66 9.22
C MET A 345 -4.60 -8.45 10.01
N GLU A 346 -5.80 -8.64 9.44
CA GLU A 346 -6.79 -9.60 9.89
C GLU A 346 -6.84 -10.80 8.96
N ARG A 347 -7.09 -10.56 7.66
CA ARG A 347 -7.19 -11.58 6.63
C ARG A 347 -6.73 -11.02 5.29
N HIS A 348 -5.88 -11.77 4.58
CA HIS A 348 -5.47 -11.42 3.24
C HIS A 348 -6.44 -12.01 2.20
N PHE A 349 -6.48 -13.33 2.07
CA PHE A 349 -7.37 -14.00 1.12
C PHE A 349 -8.41 -14.88 1.85
N PRO A 350 -9.72 -14.72 1.56
CA PRO A 350 -10.79 -15.38 2.31
C PRO A 350 -10.80 -16.90 2.19
N GLY A 351 -10.27 -17.47 1.09
CA GLY A 351 -10.20 -18.91 0.86
C GLY A 351 -8.99 -19.61 1.47
N SER A 352 -8.06 -18.88 2.09
CA SER A 352 -6.79 -19.47 2.53
C SER A 352 -6.92 -20.47 3.68
N ARG A 353 -8.00 -20.41 4.44
CA ARG A 353 -8.26 -21.28 5.60
C ARG A 353 -9.73 -21.65 5.72
N PRO A 354 -10.06 -22.80 6.36
CA PRO A 354 -11.44 -23.21 6.59
C PRO A 354 -12.28 -22.10 7.24
N GLY A 355 -13.54 -21.97 6.82
CA GLY A 355 -14.46 -20.97 7.34
C GLY A 355 -14.07 -19.51 7.06
N GLY A 356 -13.15 -19.27 6.13
CA GLY A 356 -12.66 -17.93 5.83
C GLY A 356 -11.80 -17.31 6.92
N ALA A 357 -11.25 -18.12 7.84
CA ALA A 357 -10.48 -17.65 8.98
C ALA A 357 -9.24 -16.86 8.54
N GLY A 358 -8.96 -15.76 9.25
CA GLY A 358 -7.80 -14.92 9.02
C GLY A 358 -6.55 -15.37 9.78
N TYR A 359 -5.48 -14.60 9.59
CA TYR A 359 -4.26 -14.67 10.39
C TYR A 359 -4.01 -13.30 11.03
N PRO A 360 -4.69 -12.99 12.15
CA PRO A 360 -4.61 -11.68 12.77
C PRO A 360 -3.23 -11.44 13.39
N CYS A 361 -2.63 -10.31 13.06
CA CYS A 361 -1.34 -9.89 13.58
C CYS A 361 -1.20 -8.37 13.65
N ARG A 362 -0.33 -7.88 14.54
CA ARG A 362 0.03 -6.46 14.70
C ARG A 362 1.53 -6.34 14.85
N ALA A 363 2.09 -5.24 14.39
CA ALA A 363 3.51 -4.97 14.51
C ALA A 363 3.80 -3.52 14.82
N ILE A 364 4.94 -3.28 15.49
CA ILE A 364 5.58 -1.99 15.61
C ILE A 364 6.98 -2.07 15.02
N ARG A 365 7.30 -1.12 14.14
CA ARG A 365 8.60 -0.93 13.49
C ARG A 365 9.22 0.37 13.97
N THR A 366 10.38 0.29 14.62
CA THR A 366 11.23 1.44 15.01
C THR A 366 12.48 1.46 14.13
N PRO A 367 13.36 2.47 14.18
CA PRO A 367 14.58 2.47 13.35
C PRO A 367 15.41 1.19 13.44
N ASP A 368 15.46 0.59 14.62
CA ASP A 368 16.34 -0.55 14.92
C ASP A 368 15.61 -1.89 15.02
N TRP A 369 14.32 -1.89 15.33
CA TRP A 369 13.59 -3.09 15.71
C TRP A 369 12.26 -3.26 15.00
N LEU A 370 11.94 -4.50 14.65
CA LEU A 370 10.60 -4.93 14.27
C LEU A 370 10.10 -5.92 15.31
N TYR A 371 8.98 -5.60 15.97
CA TYR A 371 8.28 -6.52 16.87
C TYR A 371 6.92 -6.86 16.28
N ILE A 372 6.59 -8.15 16.20
CA ILE A 372 5.32 -8.67 15.67
C ILE A 372 4.63 -9.48 16.74
N ARG A 373 3.31 -9.32 16.89
CA ARG A 373 2.41 -10.16 17.67
C ARG A 373 1.46 -10.89 16.75
N ASN A 374 1.48 -12.21 16.81
CA ASN A 374 0.59 -13.12 16.09
C ASN A 374 -0.49 -13.62 17.07
N TYR A 375 -1.77 -13.32 16.79
CA TYR A 375 -2.87 -13.65 17.68
C TYR A 375 -3.41 -15.08 17.47
N ALA A 376 -3.04 -15.75 16.39
CA ALA A 376 -3.43 -17.12 16.06
C ALA A 376 -2.22 -17.96 15.59
N PRO A 377 -1.20 -18.14 16.45
CA PRO A 377 0.04 -18.82 16.07
C PRO A 377 -0.15 -20.31 15.70
N GLU A 378 -1.28 -20.91 16.09
CA GLU A 378 -1.69 -22.26 15.70
C GLU A 378 -2.07 -22.36 14.21
N ARG A 379 -2.42 -21.25 13.55
CA ARG A 379 -2.78 -21.20 12.12
C ARG A 379 -1.54 -21.06 11.26
N ASN A 380 -1.64 -21.48 10.00
CA ASN A 380 -0.58 -21.24 9.03
C ASN A 380 -0.72 -19.83 8.43
N PRO A 381 0.29 -18.94 8.53
CA PRO A 381 0.21 -17.58 7.99
C PRO A 381 0.11 -17.53 6.47
N ALA A 382 0.67 -18.53 5.76
CA ALA A 382 0.58 -18.62 4.29
C ALA A 382 -0.77 -19.18 3.80
N GLY A 383 -1.65 -19.64 4.71
CA GLY A 383 -2.86 -20.38 4.39
C GLY A 383 -2.64 -21.89 4.49
N ASP A 384 -3.72 -22.66 4.47
CA ASP A 384 -3.67 -24.11 4.59
C ASP A 384 -3.39 -24.80 3.25
N ARG A 385 -2.95 -26.06 3.31
CA ARG A 385 -2.73 -26.92 2.16
C ARG A 385 -3.29 -28.34 2.45
N PRO A 386 -4.09 -28.94 1.53
CA PRO A 386 -4.59 -28.33 0.26
C PRO A 386 -5.54 -27.17 0.50
N GLY A 387 -5.68 -26.29 -0.47
CA GLY A 387 -6.55 -25.13 -0.39
C GLY A 387 -6.61 -24.33 -1.69
N PRO A 388 -7.50 -23.34 -1.77
CA PRO A 388 -7.59 -22.42 -2.90
C PRO A 388 -6.27 -21.71 -3.18
N VAL A 389 -6.07 -21.36 -4.45
CA VAL A 389 -4.86 -20.69 -4.94
C VAL A 389 -5.24 -19.60 -5.92
N TRP A 390 -4.37 -18.60 -6.03
CA TRP A 390 -4.44 -17.58 -7.05
C TRP A 390 -3.04 -17.43 -7.72
N PRO A 391 -2.94 -17.42 -9.06
CA PRO A 391 -4.02 -17.67 -10.02
C PRO A 391 -4.53 -19.13 -9.99
N ALA A 392 -5.69 -19.36 -10.57
CA ALA A 392 -6.24 -20.72 -10.67
C ALA A 392 -5.27 -21.60 -11.45
N GLY A 393 -4.98 -22.80 -10.92
CA GLY A 393 -4.02 -23.73 -11.53
C GLY A 393 -2.59 -23.63 -11.00
N ASP A 394 -2.33 -22.81 -9.95
CA ASP A 394 -1.04 -22.85 -9.24
C ASP A 394 -0.71 -24.30 -8.83
N PRO A 395 0.43 -24.86 -9.28
CA PRO A 395 0.79 -26.26 -9.04
C PRO A 395 1.05 -26.57 -7.56
N VAL A 396 1.23 -25.55 -6.72
CA VAL A 396 1.42 -25.75 -5.28
C VAL A 396 0.14 -26.25 -4.59
N GLY A 397 -1.04 -25.86 -5.06
CA GLY A 397 -2.33 -26.35 -4.57
C GLY A 397 -2.60 -26.00 -3.11
N GLY A 398 -2.41 -24.75 -2.72
CA GLY A 398 -2.61 -24.24 -1.37
C GLY A 398 -1.75 -23.04 -1.05
N TYR A 399 -1.65 -22.68 0.24
CA TYR A 399 -0.98 -21.48 0.70
C TYR A 399 -1.53 -20.21 0.00
N GLY A 400 -2.86 -20.03 0.10
CA GLY A 400 -3.60 -18.99 -0.64
C GLY A 400 -3.27 -17.54 -0.26
N ASP A 401 -2.58 -17.31 0.87
CA ASP A 401 -2.09 -15.98 1.25
C ASP A 401 -0.72 -15.65 0.62
N VAL A 402 -0.17 -16.57 -0.19
CA VAL A 402 1.01 -16.36 -1.03
C VAL A 402 0.61 -16.52 -2.48
N ASP A 403 0.72 -15.46 -3.26
CA ASP A 403 0.33 -15.46 -4.69
C ASP A 403 1.11 -16.53 -5.47
N GLY A 404 0.43 -17.20 -6.41
CA GLY A 404 1.05 -18.15 -7.32
C GLY A 404 2.12 -17.48 -8.18
N SER A 405 3.29 -18.12 -8.26
CA SER A 405 4.45 -17.54 -8.96
C SER A 405 5.52 -18.60 -9.24
N PRO A 406 6.40 -18.37 -10.21
CA PRO A 406 7.60 -19.18 -10.40
C PRO A 406 8.43 -19.32 -9.10
N SER A 407 8.57 -18.24 -8.34
CA SER A 407 9.28 -18.21 -7.05
C SER A 407 8.62 -19.09 -6.00
N LYS A 408 7.29 -19.03 -5.84
CA LYS A 408 6.50 -19.89 -4.93
C LYS A 408 6.66 -21.36 -5.30
N THR A 409 6.43 -21.68 -6.58
CA THR A 409 6.51 -23.05 -7.10
C THR A 409 7.91 -23.62 -6.94
N TYR A 410 8.95 -22.84 -7.28
CA TYR A 410 10.33 -23.29 -7.13
C TYR A 410 10.69 -23.60 -5.67
N LEU A 411 10.38 -22.68 -4.76
CA LEU A 411 10.68 -22.84 -3.35
C LEU A 411 9.95 -24.05 -2.72
N TRP A 412 8.67 -24.22 -3.07
CA TRP A 412 7.89 -25.36 -2.61
C TRP A 412 8.43 -26.70 -3.16
N SER A 413 8.73 -26.77 -4.45
CA SER A 413 9.24 -27.98 -5.12
C SER A 413 10.63 -28.38 -4.60
N ASN A 414 11.45 -27.41 -4.20
CA ASN A 414 12.81 -27.60 -3.72
C ASN A 414 12.94 -27.42 -2.19
N ARG A 415 11.86 -27.61 -1.41
CA ARG A 415 11.82 -27.36 0.04
C ARG A 415 12.84 -28.17 0.84
N GLN A 416 13.23 -29.35 0.35
CA GLN A 416 14.27 -30.17 0.99
C GLN A 416 15.67 -29.57 0.80
N LYS A 417 15.91 -28.88 -0.32
CA LYS A 417 17.16 -28.18 -0.60
C LYS A 417 17.28 -26.85 0.12
N TYR A 418 16.13 -26.19 0.37
CA TYR A 418 16.05 -24.87 1.00
C TYR A 418 15.10 -24.88 2.22
N PRO A 419 15.34 -25.76 3.24
CA PRO A 419 14.39 -25.97 4.34
C PRO A 419 14.16 -24.71 5.16
N GLU A 420 15.18 -23.88 5.38
CA GLU A 420 15.07 -22.63 6.13
C GLU A 420 14.21 -21.59 5.39
N LEU A 421 14.47 -21.37 4.10
CA LEU A 421 13.68 -20.45 3.28
C LEU A 421 12.24 -20.92 3.15
N TYR A 422 12.03 -22.23 3.01
CA TYR A 422 10.69 -22.82 3.01
C TYR A 422 9.96 -22.56 4.32
N GLN A 423 10.63 -22.76 5.46
CA GLN A 423 10.06 -22.49 6.78
C GLN A 423 9.71 -21.02 6.95
N LEU A 424 10.58 -20.10 6.49
CA LEU A 424 10.33 -18.66 6.52
C LEU A 424 9.10 -18.26 5.68
N ALA A 425 8.87 -18.89 4.53
CA ALA A 425 7.79 -18.55 3.61
C ALA A 425 6.44 -19.20 3.99
N PHE A 426 6.46 -20.48 4.40
CA PHE A 426 5.28 -21.32 4.53
C PHE A 426 5.08 -21.93 5.92
N GLY A 427 6.03 -21.80 6.82
CA GLY A 427 5.94 -22.36 8.18
C GLY A 427 5.08 -21.53 9.12
N LYS A 428 4.56 -22.22 10.16
CA LYS A 428 3.90 -21.54 11.28
C LYS A 428 4.88 -20.62 12.02
N ARG A 429 4.34 -19.60 12.66
CA ARG A 429 5.09 -18.57 13.39
C ARG A 429 4.74 -18.61 14.88
N PRO A 430 5.69 -18.26 15.76
CA PRO A 430 5.40 -18.12 17.18
C PRO A 430 4.46 -16.93 17.45
N ALA A 431 3.93 -16.86 18.67
CA ALA A 431 3.06 -15.77 19.11
C ALA A 431 3.75 -14.40 19.06
N GLU A 432 5.07 -14.37 19.24
CA GLU A 432 5.87 -13.14 19.17
C GLU A 432 7.10 -13.32 18.28
N GLU A 433 7.39 -12.27 17.52
CA GLU A 433 8.61 -12.20 16.70
C GLU A 433 9.34 -10.87 16.99
N LEU A 434 10.68 -10.92 17.01
CA LEU A 434 11.55 -9.75 17.22
C LEU A 434 12.74 -9.82 16.26
N TYR A 435 12.99 -8.73 15.53
CA TYR A 435 14.09 -8.66 14.55
C TYR A 435 14.92 -7.39 14.75
N ASP A 436 16.26 -7.52 14.70
CA ASP A 436 17.19 -6.40 14.65
C ASP A 436 17.32 -5.93 13.19
N MET A 437 16.67 -4.84 12.86
CA MET A 437 16.57 -4.36 11.48
C MET A 437 17.87 -3.73 10.94
N ARG A 438 18.85 -3.47 11.80
CA ARG A 438 20.18 -3.00 11.38
C ARG A 438 21.06 -4.16 10.94
N GLN A 439 20.99 -5.29 11.64
CA GLN A 439 21.80 -6.48 11.35
C GLN A 439 21.10 -7.47 10.43
N ASP A 440 19.77 -7.53 10.50
CA ASP A 440 18.92 -8.43 9.73
C ASP A 440 17.76 -7.70 9.04
N PRO A 441 18.03 -6.87 8.01
CA PRO A 441 17.00 -6.12 7.30
C PRO A 441 16.00 -7.01 6.52
N TYR A 442 16.29 -8.29 6.40
CA TYR A 442 15.40 -9.28 5.75
C TYR A 442 14.55 -10.06 6.78
N SER A 443 14.73 -9.80 8.08
CA SER A 443 13.97 -10.46 9.16
C SER A 443 14.05 -12.00 9.10
N LEU A 444 15.25 -12.54 8.94
CA LEU A 444 15.50 -13.98 8.80
C LEU A 444 15.57 -14.71 10.14
N ARG A 445 16.10 -14.04 11.18
CA ARG A 445 16.30 -14.62 12.50
C ARG A 445 15.40 -13.99 13.55
N ASN A 446 14.41 -14.74 14.03
CA ASN A 446 13.57 -14.31 15.14
C ASN A 446 14.35 -14.35 16.47
N LEU A 447 14.48 -13.21 17.15
CA LEU A 447 15.19 -13.04 18.40
C LEU A 447 14.26 -13.00 19.64
N ALA A 448 12.95 -13.23 19.47
CA ALA A 448 11.99 -13.12 20.58
C ALA A 448 12.25 -14.09 21.74
N GLY A 449 12.93 -15.22 21.48
CA GLY A 449 13.33 -16.21 22.49
C GLY A 449 14.63 -15.87 23.24
N GLU A 450 15.36 -14.81 22.84
CA GLU A 450 16.64 -14.46 23.46
C GLU A 450 16.42 -13.77 24.84
N ASN A 451 16.81 -14.40 25.93
CA ASN A 451 16.62 -13.89 27.29
C ASN A 451 17.21 -12.47 27.50
N LYS A 452 18.36 -12.18 26.89
CA LYS A 452 18.99 -10.85 26.95
C LYS A 452 18.16 -9.73 26.33
N LEU A 453 17.21 -10.05 25.44
CA LEU A 453 16.31 -9.09 24.78
C LEU A 453 14.91 -9.06 25.41
N ALA A 454 14.64 -9.80 26.48
CA ALA A 454 13.32 -9.86 27.10
C ALA A 454 12.81 -8.49 27.58
N ALA A 455 13.69 -7.64 28.14
CA ALA A 455 13.32 -6.30 28.56
C ALA A 455 12.95 -5.40 27.36
N LEU A 456 13.72 -5.42 26.29
CA LEU A 456 13.44 -4.70 25.06
C LEU A 456 12.11 -5.15 24.42
N ARG A 457 11.90 -6.48 24.32
CA ARG A 457 10.65 -7.04 23.80
C ARG A 457 9.43 -6.54 24.58
N LYS A 458 9.50 -6.52 25.92
CA LYS A 458 8.44 -5.94 26.77
C LYS A 458 8.19 -4.45 26.50
N VAL A 459 9.23 -3.67 26.28
CA VAL A 459 9.11 -2.23 25.95
C VAL A 459 8.38 -2.05 24.63
N LEU A 460 8.77 -2.80 23.59
CA LEU A 460 8.14 -2.71 22.26
C LEU A 460 6.69 -3.21 22.29
N ALA A 461 6.41 -4.32 22.99
CA ALA A 461 5.07 -4.85 23.20
C ALA A 461 4.16 -3.81 23.88
N LYS A 462 4.64 -3.18 24.98
CA LYS A 462 3.91 -2.12 25.68
C LYS A 462 3.65 -0.91 24.77
N ARG A 463 4.64 -0.48 23.99
CA ARG A 463 4.49 0.65 23.06
C ARG A 463 3.46 0.34 21.98
N LEU A 464 3.46 -0.89 21.45
CA LEU A 464 2.43 -1.36 20.52
C LEU A 464 1.05 -1.32 21.17
N ASP A 465 0.88 -1.88 22.38
CA ASP A 465 -0.40 -1.89 23.08
C ASP A 465 -0.93 -0.49 23.35
N GLN A 466 -0.07 0.44 23.79
CA GLN A 466 -0.44 1.84 23.99
C GLN A 466 -0.98 2.48 22.71
N TYR A 467 -0.32 2.24 21.58
CA TYR A 467 -0.77 2.75 20.29
C TYR A 467 -2.12 2.13 19.89
N LEU A 468 -2.25 0.81 19.95
CA LEU A 468 -3.46 0.09 19.54
C LEU A 468 -4.68 0.50 20.39
N ILE A 469 -4.51 0.63 21.70
CA ILE A 469 -5.57 1.08 22.62
C ILE A 469 -5.96 2.53 22.29
N SER A 470 -4.99 3.44 22.20
CA SER A 470 -5.25 4.86 21.96
C SER A 470 -5.86 5.14 20.59
N SER A 471 -5.54 4.32 19.58
CA SER A 471 -6.12 4.41 18.24
C SER A 471 -7.39 3.57 18.06
N GLY A 472 -7.85 2.84 19.07
CA GLY A 472 -9.14 2.15 19.09
C GLY A 472 -9.15 0.85 18.30
N ASP A 473 -8.06 0.06 18.36
CA ASP A 473 -8.04 -1.29 17.77
C ASP A 473 -9.02 -2.19 18.54
N PRO A 474 -10.04 -2.80 17.87
CA PRO A 474 -10.98 -3.70 18.52
C PRO A 474 -10.31 -4.87 19.25
N ARG A 475 -9.21 -5.45 18.70
CA ARG A 475 -8.50 -6.55 19.40
C ARG A 475 -7.83 -6.09 20.69
N ALA A 476 -7.28 -4.88 20.71
CA ALA A 476 -6.62 -4.33 21.89
C ALA A 476 -7.62 -3.82 22.95
N THR A 477 -8.86 -3.54 22.54
CA THR A 477 -9.94 -3.04 23.44
C THR A 477 -10.95 -4.11 23.84
N GLY A 478 -10.69 -5.39 23.55
CA GLY A 478 -11.51 -6.52 23.95
C GLY A 478 -12.70 -6.84 23.04
N HIS A 479 -12.73 -6.28 21.82
CA HIS A 479 -13.81 -6.45 20.84
C HIS A 479 -13.33 -7.10 19.53
N GLY A 480 -12.31 -7.97 19.63
CA GLY A 480 -11.69 -8.65 18.46
C GLY A 480 -12.64 -9.58 17.70
N GLU A 481 -13.72 -10.05 18.33
CA GLU A 481 -14.79 -10.84 17.73
C GLU A 481 -15.47 -10.13 16.55
N LEU A 482 -15.44 -8.80 16.49
CA LEU A 482 -15.94 -8.02 15.36
C LEU A 482 -15.35 -8.51 14.03
N PHE A 483 -14.06 -8.77 14.00
CA PHE A 483 -13.39 -9.21 12.78
C PHE A 483 -13.79 -10.65 12.41
N ASP A 484 -13.96 -11.52 13.42
CA ASP A 484 -14.36 -12.90 13.20
C ASP A 484 -15.81 -12.96 12.66
N GLU A 485 -16.69 -12.08 13.12
CA GLU A 485 -18.05 -11.94 12.58
C GLU A 485 -18.05 -11.41 11.14
N ILE A 486 -17.20 -10.44 10.81
CA ILE A 486 -17.03 -9.95 9.44
C ILE A 486 -16.55 -11.08 8.54
N MET A 487 -15.54 -11.85 8.97
CA MET A 487 -15.03 -12.99 8.19
C MET A 487 -16.10 -14.04 7.91
N LYS A 488 -16.96 -14.33 8.87
CA LYS A 488 -18.10 -15.25 8.70
C LYS A 488 -19.14 -14.74 7.69
N ARG A 489 -19.38 -13.41 7.65
CA ARG A 489 -20.34 -12.80 6.70
C ARG A 489 -19.82 -12.77 5.26
N TYR A 490 -18.50 -12.73 5.06
CA TYR A 490 -17.87 -12.68 3.75
C TYR A 490 -16.93 -13.88 3.56
N PRO A 491 -17.48 -15.13 3.51
CA PRO A 491 -16.72 -16.32 3.15
C PRO A 491 -16.41 -16.30 1.64
N VAL A 492 -15.66 -17.30 1.16
CA VAL A 492 -15.16 -17.40 -0.24
C VAL A 492 -16.26 -17.41 -1.29
N GLU A 493 -17.44 -17.94 -0.97
CA GLU A 493 -18.54 -18.11 -1.90
C GLU A 493 -19.32 -16.79 -2.04
N GLY A 494 -19.19 -16.13 -3.18
CA GLY A 494 -19.98 -14.95 -3.55
C GLY A 494 -19.25 -13.60 -3.60
N ALA A 495 -17.99 -13.51 -3.27
CA ALA A 495 -17.20 -12.32 -3.57
C ALA A 495 -16.98 -12.27 -5.09
N ASN A 496 -17.80 -11.47 -5.79
CA ASN A 496 -17.74 -11.28 -7.22
C ASN A 496 -16.30 -11.03 -7.69
N ARG A 497 -15.72 -12.02 -8.39
CA ARG A 497 -14.41 -11.93 -9.06
C ARG A 497 -14.39 -10.93 -10.23
N THR A 498 -15.51 -10.25 -10.52
CA THR A 498 -15.73 -9.41 -11.70
C THR A 498 -15.39 -7.94 -11.53
N ALA A 499 -14.99 -7.46 -10.35
CA ALA A 499 -14.70 -6.04 -10.12
C ALA A 499 -13.21 -5.69 -9.98
N ALA A 500 -12.30 -6.55 -10.45
CA ALA A 500 -10.85 -6.33 -10.38
C ALA A 500 -10.18 -6.60 -11.74
N ARG A 501 -10.77 -6.07 -12.83
CA ARG A 501 -10.09 -5.90 -14.13
C ARG A 501 -10.42 -4.54 -14.72
#